data_d9faf57b223b37a88494ec7f1fac9cdc
#
_entry.id   d9faf57b223b37a88494ec7f1fac9cdc
#
_cell.length_a   1.000
_cell.length_b   1.000
_cell.length_c   1.000
_cell.angle_alpha   90.00
_cell.angle_beta   90.00
_cell.angle_gamma   90.00
#
_symmetry.space_group_name_H-M   'P 1'
#
loop_
_entity.id
_entity.type
_entity.pdbx_description
1 polymer ?
#
loop_
_entity_poly.entity_id
_entity_poly.type
_entity_poly.pdbx_seq_one_letter_code
_entity_poly.pdbx_strand_id
1 'polypeptide(L)'
;MITGYNLVGGVWETNPNATTYNTINPKTEEILPSSFEAASASQIDIAIKAAAGSFETFSATSFKTRISFLKAIQKEIKANSIEILSAFQVESALPEGRANGELQRTLDQIERFIELLKEGSFIQATLNTNGLDLRKMLYPIGPIVVFGASNFPLAFSTAGGDTISALAAGCPVVVKAHPYHAGTSELVAQAIHLAIKKSKVPTEAFSHLGGQSHELGMSLVSHPLVKGVGFTGSFTGGKSLFDLVQQREEPIPFFAEMGSVNPVFILENKVKKDSTLPTALASSITLGTGQFCTNPGLIVICDSDSETEFAIHLGEAMDSLELEPMVHSKINKKYKQELNRLKNLKGKIHTHLCSNSVAALGLVSAKYFIETPNLSEEVFGPYSLIVHCQNMDEMLKVASCLSGQLTATLLSTPEDEQALRVLKPIIQSKAGRILFDGVPTGVAVNQAMQHGGPFPASTDSRFTSVGSDAIYRWLRPLSFQDCPNALLPEALQNENPFELQRRVNGVMTNTRL
;
A
#
# COMPACT_ATOMS: atom_id res chain seq x y z
N MET A 1 -19.79 8.53 -16.82
CA MET A 1 -20.77 7.40 -16.78
C MET A 1 -20.01 6.09 -16.73
N ILE A 2 -20.37 5.18 -15.83
CA ILE A 2 -19.78 3.83 -15.71
C ILE A 2 -20.28 2.96 -16.86
N THR A 3 -19.36 2.30 -17.58
CA THR A 3 -19.67 1.43 -18.74
C THR A 3 -19.61 -0.04 -18.39
N GLY A 4 -18.80 -0.41 -17.39
CA GLY A 4 -18.52 -1.79 -17.01
C GLY A 4 -17.51 -2.51 -17.91
N TYR A 5 -16.88 -1.81 -18.86
CA TYR A 5 -15.98 -2.37 -19.86
C TYR A 5 -14.53 -2.39 -19.37
N ASN A 6 -13.68 -3.12 -20.11
CA ASN A 6 -12.24 -3.15 -19.88
C ASN A 6 -11.52 -2.12 -20.77
N LEU A 7 -10.54 -1.43 -20.23
CA LEU A 7 -9.61 -0.61 -21.01
C LEU A 7 -8.39 -1.45 -21.40
N VAL A 8 -8.32 -1.82 -22.67
CA VAL A 8 -7.32 -2.75 -23.20
C VAL A 8 -6.44 -2.02 -24.21
N GLY A 9 -5.15 -1.83 -23.90
CA GLY A 9 -4.22 -1.14 -24.79
C GLY A 9 -4.68 0.26 -25.22
N GLY A 10 -5.36 1.00 -24.34
CA GLY A 10 -5.88 2.34 -24.64
C GLY A 10 -7.26 2.37 -25.33
N VAL A 11 -7.96 1.24 -25.47
CA VAL A 11 -9.30 1.15 -26.07
C VAL A 11 -10.28 0.53 -25.08
N TRP A 12 -11.44 1.17 -24.89
CA TRP A 12 -12.53 0.57 -24.11
C TRP A 12 -13.22 -0.50 -24.94
N GLU A 13 -13.16 -1.73 -24.45
CA GLU A 13 -13.69 -2.91 -25.14
C GLU A 13 -14.75 -3.61 -24.31
N THR A 14 -15.78 -4.12 -24.97
CA THR A 14 -16.77 -5.04 -24.42
C THR A 14 -16.49 -6.45 -24.91
N ASN A 15 -16.82 -7.45 -24.07
CA ASN A 15 -16.80 -8.85 -24.43
C ASN A 15 -18.21 -9.43 -24.19
N PRO A 16 -19.02 -9.67 -25.23
CA PRO A 16 -20.39 -10.19 -25.08
C PRO A 16 -20.48 -11.55 -24.36
N ASN A 17 -19.38 -12.28 -24.31
CA ASN A 17 -19.29 -13.59 -23.62
C ASN A 17 -18.63 -13.49 -22.24
N ALA A 18 -18.38 -12.27 -21.72
CA ALA A 18 -17.77 -12.09 -20.42
C ALA A 18 -18.69 -12.55 -19.29
N THR A 19 -18.12 -13.17 -18.28
CA THR A 19 -18.79 -13.25 -16.98
C THR A 19 -18.91 -11.85 -16.40
N THR A 20 -20.12 -11.47 -16.04
CA THR A 20 -20.40 -10.15 -15.44
C THR A 20 -20.56 -10.24 -13.93
N TYR A 21 -20.30 -9.12 -13.27
CA TYR A 21 -20.51 -8.97 -11.83
C TYR A 21 -20.94 -7.54 -11.49
N ASN A 22 -21.57 -7.39 -10.33
CA ASN A 22 -21.98 -6.10 -9.81
C ASN A 22 -21.24 -5.82 -8.49
N THR A 23 -21.11 -4.55 -8.15
CA THR A 23 -20.73 -4.11 -6.81
C THR A 23 -21.95 -4.10 -5.89
N ILE A 24 -21.71 -4.02 -4.60
CA ILE A 24 -22.75 -4.05 -3.57
C ILE A 24 -22.58 -2.82 -2.68
N ASN A 25 -23.68 -2.17 -2.31
CA ASN A 25 -23.65 -1.16 -1.25
C ASN A 25 -23.51 -1.86 0.11
N PRO A 26 -22.42 -1.68 0.84
CA PRO A 26 -22.21 -2.39 2.10
C PRO A 26 -23.17 -1.98 3.24
N LYS A 27 -23.78 -0.79 3.11
CA LYS A 27 -24.72 -0.25 4.11
C LYS A 27 -26.13 -0.84 3.98
N THR A 28 -26.59 -1.05 2.76
CA THR A 28 -27.94 -1.57 2.46
C THR A 28 -27.93 -3.04 2.03
N GLU A 29 -26.75 -3.59 1.72
CA GLU A 29 -26.54 -4.91 1.12
C GLU A 29 -27.17 -5.07 -0.29
N GLU A 30 -27.63 -3.96 -0.92
CA GLU A 30 -28.22 -3.96 -2.23
C GLU A 30 -27.17 -4.07 -3.33
N ILE A 31 -27.51 -4.85 -4.35
CA ILE A 31 -26.70 -4.95 -5.58
C ILE A 31 -26.85 -3.63 -6.36
N LEU A 32 -25.72 -3.00 -6.68
CA LEU A 32 -25.70 -1.77 -7.46
C LEU A 32 -26.01 -2.05 -8.94
N PRO A 33 -26.63 -1.08 -9.65
CA PRO A 33 -27.14 -1.32 -11.00
C PRO A 33 -26.06 -1.50 -12.08
N SER A 34 -24.84 -0.97 -11.85
CA SER A 34 -23.76 -1.08 -12.81
C SER A 34 -23.21 -2.52 -12.85
N SER A 35 -23.14 -3.09 -14.06
CA SER A 35 -22.59 -4.41 -14.32
C SER A 35 -21.22 -4.29 -14.96
N PHE A 36 -20.25 -5.07 -14.50
CA PHE A 36 -18.86 -5.03 -14.94
C PHE A 36 -18.48 -6.35 -15.59
N GLU A 37 -17.75 -6.29 -16.69
CA GLU A 37 -17.25 -7.45 -17.41
C GLU A 37 -15.92 -7.94 -16.82
N ALA A 38 -15.79 -9.25 -16.59
CA ALA A 38 -14.50 -9.85 -16.29
C ALA A 38 -13.64 -9.91 -17.57
N ALA A 39 -12.38 -9.48 -17.45
CA ALA A 39 -11.46 -9.53 -18.57
C ALA A 39 -11.19 -10.98 -19.02
N SER A 40 -11.24 -11.22 -20.32
CA SER A 40 -10.90 -12.51 -20.93
C SER A 40 -9.39 -12.72 -21.01
N ALA A 41 -8.96 -13.97 -21.19
CA ALA A 41 -7.55 -14.29 -21.43
C ALA A 41 -6.97 -13.54 -22.65
N SER A 42 -7.77 -13.33 -23.70
CA SER A 42 -7.38 -12.55 -24.87
C SER A 42 -7.17 -11.07 -24.52
N GLN A 43 -8.06 -10.47 -23.75
CA GLN A 43 -7.92 -9.07 -23.31
C GLN A 43 -6.71 -8.88 -22.41
N ILE A 44 -6.39 -9.85 -21.53
CA ILE A 44 -5.18 -9.85 -20.71
C ILE A 44 -3.94 -9.84 -21.61
N ASP A 45 -3.87 -10.78 -22.57
CA ASP A 45 -2.74 -10.91 -23.49
C ASP A 45 -2.53 -9.64 -24.34
N ILE A 46 -3.61 -9.09 -24.88
CA ILE A 46 -3.57 -7.83 -25.67
C ILE A 46 -3.10 -6.67 -24.79
N ALA A 47 -3.65 -6.49 -23.59
CA ALA A 47 -3.27 -5.41 -22.69
C ALA A 47 -1.78 -5.43 -22.32
N ILE A 48 -1.24 -6.62 -22.01
CA ILE A 48 0.17 -6.76 -21.64
C ILE A 48 1.08 -6.59 -22.86
N LYS A 49 0.71 -7.13 -24.03
CA LYS A 49 1.46 -6.93 -25.29
C LYS A 49 1.48 -5.45 -25.69
N ALA A 50 0.36 -4.75 -25.56
CA ALA A 50 0.27 -3.33 -25.83
C ALA A 50 1.17 -2.52 -24.88
N ALA A 51 1.15 -2.83 -23.58
CA ALA A 51 2.05 -2.23 -22.60
C ALA A 51 3.52 -2.51 -22.94
N ALA A 52 3.87 -3.74 -23.31
CA ALA A 52 5.23 -4.09 -23.70
C ALA A 52 5.68 -3.38 -24.98
N GLY A 53 4.81 -3.30 -25.98
CA GLY A 53 5.08 -2.61 -27.25
C GLY A 53 5.26 -1.09 -27.07
N SER A 54 4.57 -0.49 -26.10
CA SER A 54 4.70 0.95 -25.81
C SER A 54 5.90 1.30 -24.92
N PHE A 55 6.56 0.32 -24.30
CA PHE A 55 7.58 0.56 -23.27
C PHE A 55 8.75 1.40 -23.77
N GLU A 56 9.31 1.07 -24.92
CA GLU A 56 10.46 1.80 -25.47
C GLU A 56 10.11 3.28 -25.66
N THR A 57 9.00 3.57 -26.32
CA THR A 57 8.53 4.95 -26.56
C THR A 57 8.21 5.67 -25.26
N PHE A 58 7.53 5.00 -24.32
CA PHE A 58 7.12 5.63 -23.06
C PHE A 58 8.30 5.89 -22.13
N SER A 59 9.22 4.94 -22.00
CA SER A 59 10.43 5.09 -21.18
C SER A 59 11.38 6.17 -21.70
N ALA A 60 11.39 6.41 -23.00
CA ALA A 60 12.17 7.46 -23.65
C ALA A 60 11.53 8.87 -23.56
N THR A 61 10.31 8.99 -23.01
CA THR A 61 9.68 10.32 -22.83
C THR A 61 10.47 11.19 -21.87
N SER A 62 10.57 12.49 -22.17
CA SER A 62 11.23 13.45 -21.29
C SER A 62 10.50 13.61 -19.96
N PHE A 63 11.20 14.03 -18.91
CA PHE A 63 10.57 14.36 -17.62
C PHE A 63 9.47 15.41 -17.79
N LYS A 64 9.67 16.41 -18.64
CA LYS A 64 8.66 17.43 -18.97
C LYS A 64 7.35 16.80 -19.49
N THR A 65 7.48 15.80 -20.37
CA THR A 65 6.32 15.08 -20.90
C THR A 65 5.59 14.30 -19.80
N ARG A 66 6.33 13.55 -18.97
CA ARG A 66 5.74 12.79 -17.84
C ARG A 66 5.12 13.71 -16.78
N ILE A 67 5.75 14.85 -16.46
CA ILE A 67 5.18 15.89 -15.58
C ILE A 67 3.85 16.39 -16.15
N SER A 68 3.81 16.70 -17.47
CA SER A 68 2.58 17.17 -18.12
C SER A 68 1.48 16.12 -18.08
N PHE A 69 1.84 14.85 -18.24
CA PHE A 69 0.93 13.72 -18.15
C PHE A 69 0.35 13.56 -16.72
N LEU A 70 1.21 13.54 -15.69
CA LEU A 70 0.76 13.46 -14.29
C LEU A 70 -0.13 14.64 -13.89
N LYS A 71 0.18 15.86 -14.33
CA LYS A 71 -0.68 17.03 -14.13
C LYS A 71 -2.04 16.87 -14.84
N ALA A 72 -2.06 16.27 -16.02
CA ALA A 72 -3.31 15.98 -16.71
C ALA A 72 -4.14 14.95 -15.94
N ILE A 73 -3.54 13.87 -15.40
CA ILE A 73 -4.23 12.90 -14.53
C ILE A 73 -4.85 13.62 -13.31
N GLN A 74 -4.07 14.43 -12.61
CA GLN A 74 -4.54 15.18 -11.45
C GLN A 74 -5.73 16.08 -11.80
N LYS A 75 -5.65 16.77 -12.95
CA LYS A 75 -6.72 17.63 -13.46
C LYS A 75 -8.00 16.85 -13.78
N GLU A 76 -7.90 15.72 -14.48
CA GLU A 76 -9.07 14.91 -14.85
C GLU A 76 -9.73 14.27 -13.62
N ILE A 77 -8.94 13.79 -12.64
CA ILE A 77 -9.50 13.28 -11.37
C ILE A 77 -10.25 14.40 -10.63
N LYS A 78 -9.68 15.60 -10.54
CA LYS A 78 -10.36 16.75 -9.92
C LYS A 78 -11.64 17.14 -10.65
N ALA A 79 -11.62 17.14 -11.98
CA ALA A 79 -12.79 17.50 -12.80
C ALA A 79 -13.95 16.51 -12.64
N ASN A 80 -13.67 15.24 -12.37
CA ASN A 80 -14.66 14.18 -12.19
C ASN A 80 -14.86 13.79 -10.71
N SER A 81 -14.39 14.61 -9.76
CA SER A 81 -14.36 14.29 -8.33
C SER A 81 -15.74 13.99 -7.74
N ILE A 82 -16.78 14.69 -8.18
CA ILE A 82 -18.16 14.49 -7.70
C ILE A 82 -18.64 13.07 -8.03
N GLU A 83 -18.47 12.63 -9.26
CA GLU A 83 -18.89 11.29 -9.72
C GLU A 83 -18.04 10.21 -9.05
N ILE A 84 -16.74 10.42 -8.95
CA ILE A 84 -15.80 9.50 -8.28
C ILE A 84 -16.16 9.33 -6.80
N LEU A 85 -16.38 10.42 -6.07
CA LEU A 85 -16.72 10.40 -4.64
C LEU A 85 -18.10 9.78 -4.41
N SER A 86 -19.08 10.03 -5.28
CA SER A 86 -20.40 9.40 -5.21
C SER A 86 -20.30 7.88 -5.36
N ALA A 87 -19.57 7.39 -6.37
CA ALA A 87 -19.32 5.96 -6.55
C ALA A 87 -18.57 5.36 -5.35
N PHE A 88 -17.49 6.03 -4.88
CA PHE A 88 -16.72 5.64 -3.72
C PHE A 88 -17.59 5.39 -2.48
N GLN A 89 -18.44 6.35 -2.13
CA GLN A 89 -19.27 6.26 -0.93
C GLN A 89 -20.31 5.13 -1.02
N VAL A 90 -20.90 4.96 -2.20
CA VAL A 90 -21.93 3.92 -2.41
C VAL A 90 -21.32 2.52 -2.43
N GLU A 91 -20.13 2.34 -3.01
CA GLU A 91 -19.45 1.05 -3.12
C GLU A 91 -18.66 0.64 -1.84
N SER A 92 -18.31 1.59 -0.99
CA SER A 92 -17.48 1.31 0.21
C SER A 92 -18.21 1.53 1.53
N ALA A 93 -19.33 2.26 1.54
CA ALA A 93 -20.00 2.80 2.74
C ALA A 93 -19.10 3.68 3.64
N LEU A 94 -17.93 4.08 3.17
CA LEU A 94 -17.03 4.96 3.91
C LEU A 94 -17.60 6.39 3.93
N PRO A 95 -17.47 7.11 5.07
CA PRO A 95 -18.07 8.43 5.23
C PRO A 95 -17.44 9.48 4.30
N GLU A 96 -18.16 10.55 4.03
CA GLU A 96 -17.75 11.64 3.14
C GLU A 96 -16.38 12.24 3.49
N GLY A 97 -16.12 12.46 4.78
CA GLY A 97 -14.82 12.99 5.23
C GLY A 97 -13.66 12.06 4.88
N ARG A 98 -13.88 10.72 4.95
CA ARG A 98 -12.90 9.72 4.52
C ARG A 98 -12.70 9.75 3.00
N ALA A 99 -13.79 9.82 2.22
CA ALA A 99 -13.75 9.85 0.77
C ALA A 99 -12.97 11.10 0.26
N ASN A 100 -13.29 12.27 0.80
CA ASN A 100 -12.60 13.53 0.49
C ASN A 100 -11.12 13.48 0.89
N GLY A 101 -10.81 12.97 2.08
CA GLY A 101 -9.44 12.83 2.56
C GLY A 101 -8.61 11.88 1.69
N GLU A 102 -9.21 10.80 1.21
CA GLU A 102 -8.53 9.84 0.34
C GLU A 102 -8.32 10.37 -1.08
N LEU A 103 -9.30 11.12 -1.61
CA LEU A 103 -9.13 11.84 -2.88
C LEU A 103 -7.97 12.85 -2.79
N GLN A 104 -7.95 13.69 -1.74
CA GLN A 104 -6.87 14.65 -1.55
C GLN A 104 -5.51 13.96 -1.42
N ARG A 105 -5.43 12.87 -0.63
CA ARG A 105 -4.22 12.04 -0.51
C ARG A 105 -3.73 11.52 -1.86
N THR A 106 -4.65 11.07 -2.73
CA THR A 106 -4.30 10.60 -4.08
C THR A 106 -3.72 11.73 -4.93
N LEU A 107 -4.33 12.91 -4.89
CA LEU A 107 -3.84 14.09 -5.59
C LEU A 107 -2.48 14.56 -5.07
N ASP A 108 -2.27 14.54 -3.75
CA ASP A 108 -1.00 14.88 -3.12
C ASP A 108 0.12 13.89 -3.51
N GLN A 109 -0.19 12.60 -3.59
CA GLN A 109 0.76 11.59 -4.06
C GLN A 109 1.18 11.84 -5.51
N ILE A 110 0.25 12.21 -6.39
CA ILE A 110 0.57 12.60 -7.78
C ILE A 110 1.49 13.82 -7.80
N GLU A 111 1.19 14.85 -6.99
CA GLU A 111 2.02 16.06 -6.92
C GLU A 111 3.44 15.74 -6.43
N ARG A 112 3.61 14.84 -5.46
CA ARG A 112 4.96 14.42 -5.00
C ARG A 112 5.79 13.80 -6.12
N PHE A 113 5.18 13.00 -7.00
CA PHE A 113 5.91 12.49 -8.17
C PHE A 113 6.19 13.56 -9.22
N ILE A 114 5.31 14.55 -9.39
CA ILE A 114 5.59 15.72 -10.23
C ILE A 114 6.81 16.50 -9.70
N GLU A 115 6.88 16.72 -8.39
CA GLU A 115 8.02 17.39 -7.74
C GLU A 115 9.31 16.58 -7.92
N LEU A 116 9.25 15.26 -7.70
CA LEU A 116 10.39 14.35 -7.87
C LEU A 116 10.92 14.35 -9.31
N LEU A 117 10.03 14.34 -10.30
CA LEU A 117 10.42 14.43 -11.72
C LEU A 117 11.04 15.79 -12.08
N LYS A 118 10.61 16.88 -11.45
CA LYS A 118 11.23 18.20 -11.64
C LYS A 118 12.64 18.26 -11.06
N GLU A 119 12.84 17.64 -9.90
CA GLU A 119 14.13 17.59 -9.22
C GLU A 119 15.09 16.61 -9.91
N GLY A 120 14.60 15.44 -10.33
CA GLY A 120 15.31 14.45 -11.14
C GLY A 120 16.38 13.62 -10.41
N SER A 121 16.58 13.77 -9.10
CA SER A 121 17.59 13.02 -8.33
C SER A 121 17.35 11.52 -8.31
N PHE A 122 16.09 11.09 -8.48
CA PHE A 122 15.70 9.68 -8.42
C PHE A 122 16.42 8.80 -9.45
N ILE A 123 16.89 9.36 -10.57
CA ILE A 123 17.65 8.58 -11.58
C ILE A 123 19.10 8.30 -11.18
N GLN A 124 19.61 8.94 -10.13
CA GLN A 124 20.95 8.72 -9.56
C GLN A 124 22.07 8.77 -10.61
N ALA A 125 22.04 9.76 -11.50
CA ALA A 125 23.03 9.92 -12.58
C ALA A 125 24.45 10.05 -12.02
N THR A 126 25.33 9.12 -12.43
CA THR A 126 26.72 9.05 -11.96
C THR A 126 27.64 8.90 -13.16
N LEU A 127 28.62 9.79 -13.28
CA LEU A 127 29.58 9.84 -14.37
C LEU A 127 30.99 9.77 -13.80
N ASN A 128 31.81 8.82 -14.29
CA ASN A 128 33.23 8.75 -13.99
C ASN A 128 33.97 8.80 -15.34
N THR A 129 34.67 9.91 -15.58
CA THR A 129 35.39 10.18 -16.85
C THR A 129 36.92 10.19 -16.67
N ASN A 130 37.41 9.90 -15.46
CA ASN A 130 38.84 9.78 -15.14
C ASN A 130 39.30 8.36 -15.47
N GLY A 131 39.84 8.16 -16.66
CA GLY A 131 40.22 6.86 -17.20
C GLY A 131 39.15 6.29 -18.13
N LEU A 132 38.50 5.17 -17.72
CA LEU A 132 37.35 4.65 -18.47
C LEU A 132 36.15 5.57 -18.30
N ASP A 133 35.48 5.91 -19.40
CA ASP A 133 34.22 6.67 -19.33
C ASP A 133 33.08 5.72 -18.92
N LEU A 134 32.70 5.74 -17.64
CA LEU A 134 31.62 4.95 -17.07
C LEU A 134 30.51 5.87 -16.60
N ARG A 135 29.32 5.68 -17.17
CA ARG A 135 28.12 6.47 -16.83
C ARG A 135 26.98 5.54 -16.43
N LYS A 136 26.34 5.82 -15.31
CA LYS A 136 25.30 4.98 -14.72
C LYS A 136 24.08 5.81 -14.35
N MET A 137 22.89 5.27 -14.57
CA MET A 137 21.65 5.81 -14.08
C MET A 137 20.66 4.70 -13.73
N LEU A 138 19.58 5.04 -13.05
CA LEU A 138 18.42 4.16 -12.91
C LEU A 138 17.54 4.24 -14.15
N TYR A 139 17.10 3.08 -14.62
CA TYR A 139 16.32 2.89 -15.85
C TYR A 139 15.05 2.07 -15.54
N PRO A 140 13.87 2.40 -16.13
CA PRO A 140 12.63 1.67 -15.88
C PRO A 140 12.72 0.20 -16.27
N ILE A 141 12.03 -0.67 -15.50
CA ILE A 141 12.14 -2.12 -15.67
C ILE A 141 11.24 -2.71 -16.75
N GLY A 142 10.15 -2.04 -17.14
CA GLY A 142 9.21 -2.52 -18.16
C GLY A 142 7.75 -2.47 -17.72
N PRO A 143 6.86 -3.26 -18.35
CA PRO A 143 5.44 -3.32 -18.01
C PRO A 143 5.18 -3.80 -16.58
N ILE A 144 4.34 -3.08 -15.85
CA ILE A 144 3.98 -3.36 -14.46
C ILE A 144 2.52 -3.76 -14.36
N VAL A 145 2.23 -4.81 -13.61
CA VAL A 145 0.87 -5.14 -13.17
C VAL A 145 0.63 -4.59 -11.77
N VAL A 146 -0.50 -3.91 -11.55
CA VAL A 146 -0.89 -3.35 -10.26
C VAL A 146 -2.21 -3.93 -9.81
N PHE A 147 -2.25 -4.44 -8.57
CA PHE A 147 -3.46 -4.91 -7.91
C PHE A 147 -3.95 -3.88 -6.90
N GLY A 148 -5.15 -3.34 -7.12
CA GLY A 148 -5.77 -2.39 -6.20
C GLY A 148 -6.20 -3.03 -4.88
N ALA A 149 -6.08 -2.28 -3.78
CA ALA A 149 -6.53 -2.68 -2.46
C ALA A 149 -8.05 -2.54 -2.30
N SER A 150 -8.66 -3.34 -1.41
CA SER A 150 -10.11 -3.31 -1.16
C SER A 150 -10.56 -2.14 -0.30
N ASN A 151 -9.74 -1.72 0.65
CA ASN A 151 -10.06 -0.78 1.73
C ASN A 151 -9.63 0.67 1.46
N PHE A 152 -8.99 0.91 0.32
CA PHE A 152 -8.57 2.24 -0.15
C PHE A 152 -8.87 2.40 -1.64
N PRO A 153 -10.14 2.67 -2.01
CA PRO A 153 -10.59 2.71 -3.40
C PRO A 153 -9.88 3.72 -4.31
N LEU A 154 -9.21 4.73 -3.75
CA LEU A 154 -8.44 5.74 -4.49
C LEU A 154 -6.95 5.65 -4.24
N ALA A 155 -6.50 5.80 -2.98
CA ALA A 155 -5.09 5.99 -2.64
C ALA A 155 -4.20 4.76 -2.89
N PHE A 156 -4.75 3.55 -2.84
CA PHE A 156 -4.07 2.28 -3.11
C PHE A 156 -4.78 1.46 -4.18
N SER A 157 -5.42 2.11 -5.14
CA SER A 157 -6.12 1.49 -6.25
C SER A 157 -5.66 2.08 -7.60
N THR A 158 -6.56 2.33 -8.53
CA THR A 158 -6.29 2.63 -9.95
C THR A 158 -5.34 3.80 -10.18
N ALA A 159 -5.45 4.91 -9.44
CA ALA A 159 -4.50 6.01 -9.44
C ALA A 159 -3.69 6.07 -8.13
N GLY A 160 -3.53 4.95 -7.46
CA GLY A 160 -2.78 4.84 -6.22
C GLY A 160 -1.27 4.94 -6.42
N GLY A 161 -0.56 4.86 -5.29
CA GLY A 161 0.90 5.02 -5.25
C GLY A 161 1.65 4.10 -6.22
N ASP A 162 1.22 2.85 -6.38
CA ASP A 162 1.87 1.87 -7.27
C ASP A 162 1.76 2.27 -8.74
N THR A 163 0.55 2.60 -9.19
CA THR A 163 0.28 3.03 -10.58
C THR A 163 1.03 4.32 -10.90
N ILE A 164 0.88 5.34 -10.06
CA ILE A 164 1.44 6.65 -10.35
C ILE A 164 2.97 6.64 -10.28
N SER A 165 3.58 5.91 -9.32
CA SER A 165 5.04 5.77 -9.27
C SER A 165 5.61 5.02 -10.47
N ALA A 166 4.91 3.98 -10.96
CA ALA A 166 5.32 3.25 -12.16
C ALA A 166 5.23 4.12 -13.42
N LEU A 167 4.14 4.87 -13.60
CA LEU A 167 3.98 5.82 -14.71
C LEU A 167 5.03 6.95 -14.63
N ALA A 168 5.32 7.47 -13.43
CA ALA A 168 6.39 8.45 -13.21
C ALA A 168 7.77 7.91 -13.58
N ALA A 169 8.05 6.65 -13.26
CA ALA A 169 9.29 5.97 -13.65
C ALA A 169 9.42 5.80 -15.16
N GLY A 170 8.33 5.78 -15.91
CA GLY A 170 8.27 5.49 -17.34
C GLY A 170 7.95 4.02 -17.65
N CYS A 171 7.30 3.32 -16.72
CA CYS A 171 6.81 1.97 -16.87
C CYS A 171 5.34 2.00 -17.30
N PRO A 172 4.93 1.32 -18.40
CA PRO A 172 3.53 1.09 -18.70
C PRO A 172 2.85 0.23 -17.63
N VAL A 173 1.56 0.49 -17.38
CA VAL A 173 0.83 -0.15 -16.28
C VAL A 173 -0.44 -0.83 -16.75
N VAL A 174 -0.64 -2.06 -16.29
CA VAL A 174 -1.92 -2.79 -16.40
C VAL A 174 -2.49 -2.93 -14.99
N VAL A 175 -3.58 -2.22 -14.72
CA VAL A 175 -4.26 -2.30 -13.41
C VAL A 175 -5.28 -3.42 -13.42
N LYS A 176 -5.21 -4.29 -12.43
CA LYS A 176 -6.30 -5.20 -12.06
C LYS A 176 -7.19 -4.51 -11.02
N ALA A 177 -8.35 -4.04 -11.43
CA ALA A 177 -9.31 -3.37 -10.57
C ALA A 177 -9.76 -4.26 -9.41
N HIS A 178 -9.96 -3.66 -8.24
CA HIS A 178 -10.56 -4.40 -7.12
C HIS A 178 -12.07 -4.52 -7.32
N PRO A 179 -12.66 -5.73 -7.23
CA PRO A 179 -14.06 -5.95 -7.57
C PRO A 179 -15.06 -5.32 -6.59
N TYR A 180 -14.64 -4.89 -5.40
CA TYR A 180 -15.55 -4.31 -4.40
C TYR A 180 -15.88 -2.83 -4.67
N HIS A 181 -15.07 -2.14 -5.49
CA HIS A 181 -15.27 -0.75 -5.87
C HIS A 181 -14.97 -0.55 -7.36
N ALA A 182 -15.54 -1.42 -8.20
CA ALA A 182 -15.25 -1.45 -9.63
C ALA A 182 -15.68 -0.16 -10.34
N GLY A 183 -16.78 0.46 -9.94
CA GLY A 183 -17.26 1.71 -10.52
C GLY A 183 -16.34 2.88 -10.20
N THR A 184 -15.92 3.02 -8.94
CA THR A 184 -14.91 4.01 -8.53
C THR A 184 -13.62 3.82 -9.33
N SER A 185 -13.16 2.57 -9.45
CA SER A 185 -11.94 2.19 -10.18
C SER A 185 -12.04 2.56 -11.66
N GLU A 186 -13.17 2.28 -12.32
CA GLU A 186 -13.40 2.63 -13.73
C GLU A 186 -13.42 4.14 -13.95
N LEU A 187 -14.11 4.91 -13.10
CA LEU A 187 -14.15 6.38 -13.24
C LEU A 187 -12.75 7.00 -13.14
N VAL A 188 -11.91 6.47 -12.26
CA VAL A 188 -10.50 6.89 -12.17
C VAL A 188 -9.71 6.45 -13.41
N ALA A 189 -9.95 5.25 -13.94
CA ALA A 189 -9.32 4.78 -15.18
C ALA A 189 -9.75 5.64 -16.39
N GLN A 190 -11.01 6.08 -16.46
CA GLN A 190 -11.48 7.04 -17.46
C GLN A 190 -10.74 8.37 -17.36
N ALA A 191 -10.50 8.88 -16.15
CA ALA A 191 -9.71 10.10 -15.93
C ALA A 191 -8.26 9.95 -16.42
N ILE A 192 -7.59 8.82 -16.13
CA ILE A 192 -6.26 8.52 -16.64
C ILE A 192 -6.25 8.42 -18.17
N HIS A 193 -7.23 7.73 -18.75
CA HIS A 193 -7.33 7.59 -20.20
C HIS A 193 -7.54 8.94 -20.91
N LEU A 194 -8.37 9.83 -20.34
CA LEU A 194 -8.55 11.19 -20.85
C LEU A 194 -7.26 12.01 -20.73
N ALA A 195 -6.50 11.84 -19.66
CA ALA A 195 -5.20 12.49 -19.47
C ALA A 195 -4.17 12.02 -20.52
N ILE A 196 -4.14 10.73 -20.84
CA ILE A 196 -3.30 10.17 -21.92
C ILE A 196 -3.62 10.84 -23.25
N LYS A 197 -4.90 10.91 -23.64
CA LYS A 197 -5.33 11.56 -24.90
C LYS A 197 -4.94 13.04 -25.01
N LYS A 198 -4.76 13.71 -23.86
CA LYS A 198 -4.34 15.12 -23.79
C LYS A 198 -2.83 15.29 -23.66
N SER A 199 -2.08 14.19 -23.61
CA SER A 199 -0.64 14.16 -23.36
C SER A 199 0.11 13.54 -24.57
N LYS A 200 1.42 13.73 -24.60
CA LYS A 200 2.29 13.13 -25.63
C LYS A 200 2.89 11.81 -25.15
N VAL A 201 2.05 10.93 -24.59
CA VAL A 201 2.43 9.59 -24.14
C VAL A 201 1.66 8.54 -24.94
N PRO A 202 2.20 7.33 -25.16
CA PRO A 202 1.49 6.26 -25.87
C PRO A 202 0.17 5.92 -25.18
N THR A 203 -0.88 5.68 -25.93
CA THR A 203 -2.20 5.29 -25.38
C THR A 203 -2.16 3.95 -24.68
N GLU A 204 -1.29 3.08 -25.12
CA GLU A 204 -1.04 1.72 -24.62
C GLU A 204 -0.26 1.70 -23.29
N ALA A 205 0.22 2.84 -22.81
CA ALA A 205 0.94 2.93 -21.54
C ALA A 205 0.06 2.62 -20.31
N PHE A 206 -1.26 2.53 -20.49
CA PHE A 206 -2.18 2.23 -19.41
C PHE A 206 -3.35 1.36 -19.87
N SER A 207 -3.61 0.28 -19.12
CA SER A 207 -4.78 -0.58 -19.26
C SER A 207 -5.45 -0.79 -17.91
N HIS A 208 -6.77 -1.07 -17.92
CA HIS A 208 -7.55 -1.30 -16.71
C HIS A 208 -8.50 -2.49 -16.94
N LEU A 209 -8.30 -3.56 -16.13
CA LEU A 209 -8.98 -4.84 -16.29
C LEU A 209 -9.81 -5.20 -15.05
N GLY A 210 -11.09 -5.49 -15.26
CA GLY A 210 -12.05 -5.95 -14.25
C GLY A 210 -12.05 -7.47 -14.07
N GLY A 211 -12.62 -7.93 -12.97
CA GLY A 211 -12.87 -9.34 -12.70
C GLY A 211 -12.69 -9.74 -11.24
N GLN A 212 -13.37 -10.85 -10.86
CA GLN A 212 -13.40 -11.35 -9.49
C GLN A 212 -12.55 -12.62 -9.30
N SER A 213 -12.18 -13.31 -10.38
CA SER A 213 -11.53 -14.61 -10.29
C SER A 213 -10.06 -14.50 -9.90
N HIS A 214 -9.55 -15.54 -9.23
CA HIS A 214 -8.12 -15.65 -8.91
C HIS A 214 -7.30 -15.97 -10.17
N GLU A 215 -7.88 -16.70 -11.13
CA GLU A 215 -7.25 -17.07 -12.39
C GLU A 215 -6.82 -15.86 -13.21
N LEU A 216 -7.64 -14.79 -13.20
CA LEU A 216 -7.26 -13.52 -13.82
C LEU A 216 -5.98 -12.95 -13.21
N GLY A 217 -5.91 -12.93 -11.88
CA GLY A 217 -4.69 -12.47 -11.18
C GLY A 217 -3.47 -13.34 -11.49
N MET A 218 -3.64 -14.65 -11.50
CA MET A 218 -2.56 -15.59 -11.84
C MET A 218 -2.10 -15.42 -13.30
N SER A 219 -3.04 -15.27 -14.24
CA SER A 219 -2.72 -15.05 -15.66
C SER A 219 -1.92 -13.77 -15.89
N LEU A 220 -2.28 -12.68 -15.18
CA LEU A 220 -1.55 -11.42 -15.25
C LEU A 220 -0.10 -11.57 -14.79
N VAL A 221 0.14 -12.16 -13.61
CA VAL A 221 1.50 -12.23 -13.04
C VAL A 221 2.37 -13.29 -13.72
N SER A 222 1.76 -14.31 -14.35
CA SER A 222 2.47 -15.36 -15.08
C SER A 222 2.85 -14.96 -16.50
N HIS A 223 2.30 -13.87 -17.03
CA HIS A 223 2.55 -13.48 -18.41
C HIS A 223 4.01 -13.07 -18.65
N PRO A 224 4.73 -13.64 -19.66
CA PRO A 224 6.18 -13.49 -19.82
C PRO A 224 6.66 -12.05 -20.03
N LEU A 225 5.83 -11.18 -20.59
CA LEU A 225 6.19 -9.79 -20.88
C LEU A 225 6.02 -8.85 -19.65
N VAL A 226 5.40 -9.31 -18.55
CA VAL A 226 5.34 -8.53 -17.30
C VAL A 226 6.73 -8.51 -16.64
N LYS A 227 7.16 -7.34 -16.20
CA LYS A 227 8.49 -7.11 -15.61
C LYS A 227 8.49 -6.70 -14.14
N GLY A 228 7.31 -6.51 -13.56
CA GLY A 228 7.16 -6.26 -12.13
C GLY A 228 5.69 -6.22 -11.72
N VAL A 229 5.45 -6.41 -10.44
CA VAL A 229 4.10 -6.42 -9.86
C VAL A 229 4.06 -5.56 -8.60
N GLY A 230 3.03 -4.70 -8.49
CA GLY A 230 2.62 -4.02 -7.27
C GLY A 230 1.36 -4.66 -6.71
N PHE A 231 1.37 -4.99 -5.43
CA PHE A 231 0.23 -5.61 -4.76
C PHE A 231 0.01 -5.00 -3.38
N THR A 232 -1.24 -4.69 -3.06
CA THR A 232 -1.65 -4.33 -1.70
C THR A 232 -2.85 -5.17 -1.32
N GLY A 233 -2.74 -5.94 -0.24
CA GLY A 233 -3.84 -6.81 0.18
C GLY A 233 -3.46 -7.81 1.27
N SER A 234 -4.27 -8.88 1.42
CA SER A 234 -4.05 -9.89 2.44
C SER A 234 -2.76 -10.70 2.23
N PHE A 235 -2.16 -11.17 3.32
CA PHE A 235 -1.00 -12.07 3.28
C PHE A 235 -1.23 -13.29 2.38
N THR A 236 -2.38 -13.95 2.51
CA THR A 236 -2.69 -15.15 1.71
C THR A 236 -2.70 -14.85 0.21
N GLY A 237 -3.32 -13.72 -0.20
CA GLY A 237 -3.35 -13.31 -1.61
C GLY A 237 -1.97 -12.91 -2.14
N GLY A 238 -1.25 -12.07 -1.39
CA GLY A 238 0.10 -11.62 -1.76
C GLY A 238 1.09 -12.78 -1.83
N LYS A 239 1.10 -13.65 -0.82
CA LYS A 239 2.00 -14.83 -0.77
C LYS A 239 1.76 -15.79 -1.94
N SER A 240 0.49 -16.06 -2.27
CA SER A 240 0.13 -16.94 -3.39
C SER A 240 0.65 -16.41 -4.74
N LEU A 241 0.48 -15.12 -5.00
CA LEU A 241 0.99 -14.49 -6.23
C LEU A 241 2.51 -14.36 -6.22
N PHE A 242 3.12 -14.07 -5.06
CA PHE A 242 4.58 -14.03 -4.90
C PHE A 242 5.22 -15.37 -5.25
N ASP A 243 4.67 -16.48 -4.71
CA ASP A 243 5.20 -17.82 -4.99
C ASP A 243 5.09 -18.17 -6.48
N LEU A 244 3.98 -17.79 -7.12
CA LEU A 244 3.79 -18.01 -8.55
C LEU A 244 4.81 -17.21 -9.39
N VAL A 245 5.07 -15.96 -9.01
CA VAL A 245 6.07 -15.11 -9.69
C VAL A 245 7.48 -15.69 -9.58
N GLN A 246 7.83 -16.30 -8.43
CA GLN A 246 9.15 -16.93 -8.23
C GLN A 246 9.32 -18.22 -9.05
N GLN A 247 8.23 -18.86 -9.49
CA GLN A 247 8.24 -20.08 -10.32
C GLN A 247 8.32 -19.79 -11.83
N ARG A 248 8.29 -18.51 -12.24
CA ARG A 248 8.43 -18.14 -13.67
C ARG A 248 9.81 -18.53 -14.18
N GLU A 249 9.91 -18.81 -15.48
CA GLU A 249 11.19 -19.00 -16.18
C GLU A 249 12.11 -17.76 -16.02
N GLU A 250 11.54 -16.55 -16.11
CA GLU A 250 12.18 -15.30 -15.77
C GLU A 250 11.51 -14.73 -14.50
N PRO A 251 12.07 -14.92 -13.28
CA PRO A 251 11.55 -14.32 -12.06
C PRO A 251 11.58 -12.79 -12.14
N ILE A 252 10.55 -12.14 -11.62
CA ILE A 252 10.41 -10.69 -11.63
C ILE A 252 10.23 -10.13 -10.22
N PRO A 253 10.53 -8.85 -10.00
CA PRO A 253 10.21 -8.17 -8.75
C PRO A 253 8.70 -8.22 -8.45
N PHE A 254 8.37 -8.57 -7.21
CA PHE A 254 7.00 -8.58 -6.70
C PHE A 254 6.96 -7.78 -5.40
N PHE A 255 6.45 -6.56 -5.49
CA PHE A 255 6.38 -5.64 -4.36
C PHE A 255 4.99 -5.70 -3.75
N ALA A 256 4.84 -6.50 -2.70
CA ALA A 256 3.61 -6.62 -1.95
C ALA A 256 3.71 -5.91 -0.61
N GLU A 257 2.66 -5.17 -0.28
CA GLU A 257 2.30 -4.78 1.08
C GLU A 257 1.18 -5.70 1.54
N MET A 258 1.40 -6.38 2.66
CA MET A 258 0.51 -7.42 3.18
C MET A 258 0.04 -7.08 4.60
N GLY A 259 -0.54 -8.05 5.31
CA GLY A 259 -1.04 -7.88 6.66
C GLY A 259 0.03 -7.58 7.71
N SER A 260 -0.37 -6.84 8.75
CA SER A 260 0.45 -6.49 9.92
C SER A 260 -0.41 -6.32 11.16
N VAL A 261 0.07 -6.74 12.32
CA VAL A 261 -0.62 -6.49 13.59
C VAL A 261 -0.25 -5.16 14.22
N ASN A 262 0.77 -4.48 13.69
CA ASN A 262 1.18 -3.13 14.10
C ASN A 262 1.29 -2.97 15.62
N PRO A 263 2.19 -3.69 16.29
CA PRO A 263 2.22 -3.77 17.74
C PRO A 263 2.46 -2.41 18.39
N VAL A 264 1.69 -2.15 19.46
CA VAL A 264 1.84 -0.99 20.32
C VAL A 264 2.38 -1.46 21.66
N PHE A 265 3.59 -1.09 22.00
CA PHE A 265 4.22 -1.38 23.28
C PHE A 265 3.99 -0.22 24.25
N ILE A 266 3.36 -0.49 25.38
CA ILE A 266 3.05 0.52 26.39
C ILE A 266 3.87 0.20 27.63
N LEU A 267 4.81 1.09 27.98
CA LEU A 267 5.66 0.92 29.14
C LEU A 267 4.94 1.32 30.43
N GLU A 268 5.36 0.78 31.54
CA GLU A 268 4.66 0.85 32.83
C GLU A 268 4.34 2.28 33.26
N ASN A 269 5.31 3.20 33.20
CA ASN A 269 5.08 4.58 33.60
C ASN A 269 4.06 5.30 32.70
N LYS A 270 4.01 4.96 31.41
CA LYS A 270 3.05 5.53 30.48
C LYS A 270 1.61 5.09 30.80
N VAL A 271 1.41 3.81 31.10
CA VAL A 271 0.10 3.29 31.55
C VAL A 271 -0.40 4.05 32.77
N LYS A 272 0.47 4.21 33.79
CA LYS A 272 0.11 4.85 35.05
C LYS A 272 -0.17 6.35 34.96
N LYS A 273 0.50 7.05 34.03
CA LYS A 273 0.47 8.52 33.96
C LYS A 273 -0.47 9.09 32.91
N ASP A 274 -0.89 8.31 31.92
CA ASP A 274 -1.68 8.80 30.79
C ASP A 274 -3.06 8.14 30.71
N SER A 275 -4.01 8.73 31.41
CA SER A 275 -5.40 8.26 31.41
C SER A 275 -6.13 8.44 30.07
N THR A 276 -5.51 9.14 29.09
CA THR A 276 -6.12 9.36 27.76
C THR A 276 -5.81 8.24 26.77
N LEU A 277 -4.85 7.37 27.08
CA LEU A 277 -4.42 6.28 26.19
C LEU A 277 -5.56 5.35 25.74
N PRO A 278 -6.46 4.89 26.61
CA PRO A 278 -7.56 4.01 26.19
C PRO A 278 -8.43 4.66 25.12
N THR A 279 -8.79 5.94 25.27
CA THR A 279 -9.59 6.68 24.29
C THR A 279 -8.84 6.90 22.96
N ALA A 280 -7.57 7.24 23.02
CA ALA A 280 -6.75 7.43 21.82
C ALA A 280 -6.57 6.12 21.03
N LEU A 281 -6.33 5.00 21.73
CA LEU A 281 -6.21 3.68 21.11
C LEU A 281 -7.55 3.18 20.60
N ALA A 282 -8.66 3.36 21.33
CA ALA A 282 -10.00 3.03 20.86
C ALA A 282 -10.30 3.72 19.52
N SER A 283 -10.07 5.03 19.44
CA SER A 283 -10.25 5.79 18.21
C SER A 283 -9.38 5.27 17.06
N SER A 284 -8.15 4.85 17.33
CA SER A 284 -7.22 4.30 16.34
C SER A 284 -7.65 2.90 15.86
N ILE A 285 -8.04 2.00 16.78
CA ILE A 285 -8.48 0.63 16.50
C ILE A 285 -9.77 0.63 15.67
N THR A 286 -10.67 1.56 15.95
CA THR A 286 -12.00 1.59 15.34
C THR A 286 -12.07 2.47 14.09
N LEU A 287 -11.05 3.27 13.79
CA LEU A 287 -11.03 4.15 12.62
C LEU A 287 -11.31 3.38 11.33
N GLY A 288 -12.34 3.82 10.58
CA GLY A 288 -12.78 3.13 9.37
C GLY A 288 -13.15 1.66 9.63
N THR A 289 -13.75 1.39 10.78
CA THR A 289 -14.11 0.05 11.24
C THR A 289 -12.91 -0.90 11.28
N GLY A 290 -11.75 -0.37 11.73
CA GLY A 290 -10.49 -1.11 11.84
C GLY A 290 -9.85 -1.56 10.52
N GLN A 291 -10.34 -1.06 9.39
CA GLN A 291 -9.91 -1.51 8.05
C GLN A 291 -8.73 -0.71 7.52
N PHE A 292 -7.68 -0.57 8.33
CA PHE A 292 -6.41 0.05 7.95
C PHE A 292 -5.27 -0.96 8.03
N CYS A 293 -4.34 -0.92 7.07
CA CYS A 293 -3.12 -1.74 7.10
C CYS A 293 -2.25 -1.45 8.33
N THR A 294 -2.38 -0.27 8.93
CA THR A 294 -1.68 0.14 10.16
C THR A 294 -2.57 0.13 11.40
N ASN A 295 -3.69 -0.60 11.38
CA ASN A 295 -4.54 -0.77 12.56
C ASN A 295 -3.75 -1.43 13.71
N PRO A 296 -3.80 -0.90 14.97
CA PRO A 296 -3.13 -1.51 16.12
C PRO A 296 -3.84 -2.79 16.58
N GLY A 297 -3.57 -3.91 15.90
CA GLY A 297 -4.15 -5.23 16.20
C GLY A 297 -3.52 -5.93 17.39
N LEU A 298 -2.41 -5.41 17.93
CA LEU A 298 -1.70 -5.95 19.07
C LEU A 298 -1.26 -4.84 20.02
N ILE A 299 -1.59 -4.95 21.29
CA ILE A 299 -1.12 -4.06 22.36
C ILE A 299 -0.33 -4.90 23.35
N VAL A 300 0.92 -4.56 23.60
CA VAL A 300 1.78 -5.23 24.59
C VAL A 300 1.99 -4.27 25.75
N ILE A 301 1.45 -4.63 26.90
CA ILE A 301 1.46 -3.79 28.10
C ILE A 301 2.30 -4.44 29.19
N CYS A 302 3.15 -3.65 29.84
CA CYS A 302 3.86 -4.05 31.04
C CYS A 302 3.28 -3.28 32.23
N ASP A 303 2.53 -3.98 33.08
CA ASP A 303 1.95 -3.41 34.28
C ASP A 303 1.89 -4.47 35.38
N SER A 304 2.39 -4.12 36.57
CA SER A 304 2.42 -5.02 37.72
C SER A 304 1.07 -5.12 38.46
N ASP A 305 0.20 -4.12 38.33
CA ASP A 305 -0.90 -3.95 39.28
C ASP A 305 -2.32 -3.84 38.69
N SER A 306 -2.51 -3.65 37.37
CA SER A 306 -3.85 -3.31 36.84
C SER A 306 -4.19 -3.83 35.44
N GLU A 307 -3.86 -5.12 35.16
CA GLU A 307 -4.21 -5.77 33.87
C GLU A 307 -5.64 -5.50 33.41
N THR A 308 -6.54 -5.51 34.35
CA THR A 308 -7.97 -5.48 34.08
C THR A 308 -8.48 -4.06 33.85
N GLU A 309 -7.90 -3.06 34.52
CA GLU A 309 -8.39 -1.67 34.48
C GLU A 309 -8.16 -1.03 33.10
N PHE A 310 -6.96 -1.14 32.55
CA PHE A 310 -6.65 -0.63 31.20
C PHE A 310 -7.53 -1.30 30.13
N ALA A 311 -7.69 -2.63 30.20
CA ALA A 311 -8.52 -3.38 29.24
C ALA A 311 -10.00 -2.99 29.34
N ILE A 312 -10.52 -2.76 30.56
CA ILE A 312 -11.89 -2.29 30.79
C ILE A 312 -12.07 -0.90 30.16
N HIS A 313 -11.22 0.06 30.51
CA HIS A 313 -11.33 1.42 29.97
C HIS A 313 -11.20 1.48 28.45
N LEU A 314 -10.32 0.66 27.86
CA LEU A 314 -10.20 0.55 26.41
C LEU A 314 -11.48 -0.05 25.79
N GLY A 315 -12.05 -1.10 26.40
CA GLY A 315 -13.30 -1.71 25.96
C GLY A 315 -14.48 -0.72 26.02
N GLU A 316 -14.63 -0.01 27.14
CA GLU A 316 -15.66 1.04 27.30
C GLU A 316 -15.50 2.17 26.29
N ALA A 317 -14.27 2.61 26.03
CA ALA A 317 -13.99 3.62 25.03
C ALA A 317 -14.34 3.13 23.61
N MET A 318 -14.05 1.87 23.27
CA MET A 318 -14.43 1.28 21.99
C MET A 318 -15.95 1.14 21.84
N ASP A 319 -16.67 0.78 22.92
CA ASP A 319 -18.14 0.64 22.94
C ASP A 319 -18.86 1.98 22.75
N SER A 320 -18.24 3.08 23.14
CA SER A 320 -18.81 4.43 22.99
C SER A 320 -18.79 4.95 21.55
N LEU A 321 -18.10 4.27 20.63
CA LEU A 321 -17.92 4.73 19.25
C LEU A 321 -18.91 4.04 18.30
N GLU A 322 -19.59 4.83 17.47
CA GLU A 322 -20.42 4.32 16.39
C GLU A 322 -19.52 3.92 15.21
N LEU A 323 -19.74 2.72 14.69
CA LEU A 323 -18.96 2.16 13.58
C LEU A 323 -19.81 2.03 12.32
N GLU A 324 -19.23 2.46 11.20
CA GLU A 324 -19.81 2.20 9.88
C GLU A 324 -19.68 0.70 9.52
N PRO A 325 -20.49 0.20 8.57
CA PRO A 325 -20.30 -1.14 8.04
C PRO A 325 -18.90 -1.36 7.47
N MET A 326 -18.42 -2.59 7.49
CA MET A 326 -17.19 -2.95 6.76
C MET A 326 -17.40 -2.81 5.25
N VAL A 327 -16.37 -2.44 4.52
CA VAL A 327 -16.43 -2.13 3.07
C VAL A 327 -16.99 -3.26 2.19
N HIS A 328 -17.09 -4.48 2.70
CA HIS A 328 -17.71 -5.59 1.98
C HIS A 328 -18.12 -6.75 2.92
N SER A 329 -19.24 -7.40 2.61
CA SER A 329 -19.79 -8.54 3.39
C SER A 329 -18.81 -9.71 3.53
N LYS A 330 -17.99 -10.01 2.52
CA LYS A 330 -16.95 -11.06 2.61
C LYS A 330 -15.86 -10.72 3.64
N ILE A 331 -15.48 -9.44 3.77
CA ILE A 331 -14.53 -9.00 4.80
C ILE A 331 -15.16 -9.15 6.19
N ASN A 332 -16.40 -8.69 6.35
CA ASN A 332 -17.17 -8.86 7.59
C ASN A 332 -17.31 -10.35 7.98
N LYS A 333 -17.63 -11.20 7.02
CA LYS A 333 -17.72 -12.65 7.26
C LYS A 333 -16.38 -13.24 7.74
N LYS A 334 -15.27 -12.88 7.08
CA LYS A 334 -13.93 -13.33 7.50
C LYS A 334 -13.59 -12.82 8.91
N TYR A 335 -13.83 -11.55 9.20
CA TYR A 335 -13.64 -10.95 10.51
C TYR A 335 -14.40 -11.73 11.61
N LYS A 336 -15.70 -12.01 11.39
CA LYS A 336 -16.52 -12.81 12.31
C LYS A 336 -16.00 -14.23 12.49
N GLN A 337 -15.48 -14.85 11.44
CA GLN A 337 -14.86 -16.18 11.51
C GLN A 337 -13.60 -16.16 12.40
N GLU A 338 -12.74 -15.16 12.26
CA GLU A 338 -11.55 -15.01 13.10
C GLU A 338 -11.91 -14.75 14.56
N LEU A 339 -12.89 -13.88 14.83
CA LEU A 339 -13.39 -13.68 16.20
C LEU A 339 -13.93 -14.97 16.82
N ASN A 340 -14.65 -15.78 16.06
CA ASN A 340 -15.15 -17.07 16.53
C ASN A 340 -14.00 -18.07 16.79
N ARG A 341 -12.97 -18.06 15.96
CA ARG A 341 -11.74 -18.84 16.18
C ARG A 341 -11.10 -18.48 17.52
N LEU A 342 -10.93 -17.19 17.79
CA LEU A 342 -10.34 -16.68 19.03
C LEU A 342 -11.19 -17.03 20.25
N LYS A 343 -12.52 -16.89 20.18
CA LYS A 343 -13.45 -17.29 21.26
C LYS A 343 -13.36 -18.76 21.63
N ASN A 344 -13.09 -19.62 20.65
CA ASN A 344 -12.99 -21.07 20.86
C ASN A 344 -11.68 -21.51 21.54
N LEU A 345 -10.71 -20.60 21.71
CA LEU A 345 -9.52 -20.79 22.54
C LEU A 345 -9.88 -20.70 24.05
N LYS A 346 -10.85 -21.52 24.46
CA LYS A 346 -11.54 -21.48 25.78
C LYS A 346 -10.60 -21.33 26.98
N GLY A 347 -10.98 -20.41 27.88
CA GLY A 347 -10.39 -20.24 29.22
C GLY A 347 -9.02 -19.59 29.25
N LYS A 348 -8.49 -19.17 28.10
CA LYS A 348 -7.14 -18.58 27.95
C LYS A 348 -7.14 -17.19 27.33
N ILE A 349 -8.26 -16.81 26.69
CA ILE A 349 -8.47 -15.45 26.19
C ILE A 349 -9.71 -14.90 26.89
N HIS A 350 -9.54 -13.82 27.64
CA HIS A 350 -10.66 -13.00 28.11
C HIS A 350 -11.09 -12.11 26.94
N THR A 351 -12.10 -12.50 26.17
CA THR A 351 -12.68 -11.66 25.13
C THR A 351 -13.77 -10.80 25.74
N HIS A 352 -13.50 -9.53 25.91
CA HIS A 352 -14.53 -8.52 26.02
C HIS A 352 -15.05 -8.24 24.61
N LEU A 353 -16.19 -8.80 24.28
CA LEU A 353 -16.98 -8.26 23.18
C LEU A 353 -17.56 -6.95 23.67
N CYS A 354 -17.28 -5.89 22.97
CA CYS A 354 -18.00 -4.65 23.15
C CYS A 354 -19.49 -4.94 22.98
N SER A 355 -20.31 -4.53 23.91
CA SER A 355 -21.70 -5.02 24.09
C SER A 355 -22.64 -4.59 22.95
N ASN A 356 -22.33 -3.52 22.23
CA ASN A 356 -23.19 -2.91 21.20
C ASN A 356 -22.48 -2.69 19.85
N SER A 357 -21.22 -3.09 19.67
CA SER A 357 -20.48 -2.81 18.46
C SER A 357 -19.88 -4.06 17.81
N VAL A 358 -19.48 -3.90 16.55
CA VAL A 358 -18.70 -4.90 15.80
C VAL A 358 -17.28 -5.03 16.37
N ALA A 359 -16.85 -4.05 17.20
CA ALA A 359 -15.51 -4.02 17.77
C ALA A 359 -15.31 -5.14 18.80
N ALA A 360 -14.08 -5.62 18.91
CA ALA A 360 -13.74 -6.67 19.86
C ALA A 360 -12.32 -6.47 20.44
N LEU A 361 -12.16 -6.87 21.70
CA LEU A 361 -10.90 -6.78 22.43
C LEU A 361 -10.60 -8.14 23.09
N GLY A 362 -9.38 -8.64 22.92
CA GLY A 362 -8.88 -9.83 23.59
C GLY A 362 -7.82 -9.47 24.64
N LEU A 363 -7.69 -10.30 25.69
CA LEU A 363 -6.64 -10.19 26.71
C LEU A 363 -6.02 -11.55 26.97
N VAL A 364 -4.68 -11.63 26.92
CA VAL A 364 -3.92 -12.85 27.19
C VAL A 364 -2.63 -12.54 27.97
N SER A 365 -2.08 -13.54 28.65
CA SER A 365 -0.74 -13.43 29.25
C SER A 365 0.37 -13.53 28.17
N ALA A 366 1.52 -12.91 28.43
CA ALA A 366 2.70 -13.02 27.58
C ALA A 366 3.12 -14.49 27.33
N LYS A 367 3.08 -15.31 28.37
CA LYS A 367 3.38 -16.74 28.26
C LYS A 367 2.48 -17.43 27.23
N TYR A 368 1.16 -17.22 27.34
CA TYR A 368 0.22 -17.88 26.43
C TYR A 368 0.35 -17.37 25.00
N PHE A 369 0.60 -16.07 24.82
CA PHE A 369 0.89 -15.48 23.50
C PHE A 369 2.10 -16.13 22.84
N ILE A 370 3.21 -16.27 23.56
CA ILE A 370 4.46 -16.87 23.04
C ILE A 370 4.26 -18.34 22.68
N GLU A 371 3.48 -19.08 23.48
CA GLU A 371 3.18 -20.50 23.23
C GLU A 371 2.15 -20.72 22.12
N THR A 372 1.48 -19.66 21.62
CA THR A 372 0.41 -19.74 20.63
C THR A 372 0.67 -18.79 19.44
N PRO A 373 1.57 -19.15 18.51
CA PRO A 373 2.00 -18.27 17.42
C PRO A 373 0.88 -17.66 16.58
N ASN A 374 -0.24 -18.37 16.39
CA ASN A 374 -1.38 -17.89 15.61
C ASN A 374 -2.11 -16.69 16.24
N LEU A 375 -1.75 -16.29 17.48
CA LEU A 375 -2.26 -15.06 18.10
C LEU A 375 -1.58 -13.79 17.54
N SER A 376 -0.45 -13.94 16.87
CA SER A 376 0.24 -12.86 16.16
C SER A 376 -0.25 -12.64 14.72
N GLU A 377 -1.27 -13.38 14.27
CA GLU A 377 -1.88 -13.19 12.95
C GLU A 377 -2.85 -12.01 12.95
N GLU A 378 -2.91 -11.29 11.82
CA GLU A 378 -3.80 -10.15 11.65
C GLU A 378 -5.28 -10.57 11.67
N VAL A 379 -6.07 -9.89 12.48
CA VAL A 379 -7.53 -9.92 12.42
C VAL A 379 -8.01 -8.60 11.82
N PHE A 380 -8.26 -8.61 10.51
CA PHE A 380 -8.59 -7.38 9.77
C PHE A 380 -9.99 -6.87 10.11
N GLY A 381 -10.05 -5.81 10.93
CA GLY A 381 -11.27 -5.23 11.48
C GLY A 381 -11.02 -4.49 12.80
N PRO A 382 -12.07 -4.00 13.48
CA PRO A 382 -11.95 -3.25 14.73
C PRO A 382 -11.66 -4.19 15.92
N TYR A 383 -10.50 -4.82 15.88
CA TYR A 383 -10.02 -5.78 16.88
C TYR A 383 -8.63 -5.41 17.34
N SER A 384 -8.36 -5.64 18.63
CA SER A 384 -7.01 -5.65 19.18
C SER A 384 -6.85 -6.74 20.23
N LEU A 385 -5.67 -7.31 20.32
CA LEU A 385 -5.27 -8.26 21.36
C LEU A 385 -4.33 -7.57 22.34
N ILE A 386 -4.70 -7.54 23.61
CA ILE A 386 -3.81 -7.09 24.67
C ILE A 386 -3.00 -8.29 25.16
N VAL A 387 -1.68 -8.14 25.15
CA VAL A 387 -0.73 -9.09 25.75
C VAL A 387 -0.18 -8.46 27.02
N HIS A 388 -0.54 -9.03 28.14
CA HIS A 388 -0.08 -8.61 29.45
C HIS A 388 1.27 -9.25 29.80
N CYS A 389 2.27 -8.42 30.08
CA CYS A 389 3.60 -8.79 30.54
C CYS A 389 3.78 -8.40 32.01
N GLN A 390 4.20 -9.34 32.84
CA GLN A 390 4.46 -9.08 34.26
C GLN A 390 5.71 -8.21 34.48
N ASN A 391 6.62 -8.19 33.53
CA ASN A 391 7.88 -7.46 33.60
C ASN A 391 8.45 -7.20 32.21
N MET A 392 9.51 -6.42 32.15
CA MET A 392 10.20 -6.07 30.91
C MET A 392 10.79 -7.27 30.17
N ASP A 393 11.26 -8.32 30.88
CA ASP A 393 11.80 -9.52 30.23
C ASP A 393 10.76 -10.28 29.43
N GLU A 394 9.50 -10.33 29.91
CA GLU A 394 8.39 -10.89 29.15
C GLU A 394 8.06 -10.03 27.93
N MET A 395 8.04 -8.70 28.06
CA MET A 395 7.82 -7.79 26.93
C MET A 395 8.91 -7.97 25.85
N LEU A 396 10.17 -8.11 26.22
CA LEU A 396 11.26 -8.37 25.28
C LEU A 396 11.11 -9.72 24.57
N LYS A 397 10.64 -10.76 25.27
CA LYS A 397 10.34 -12.06 24.66
C LYS A 397 9.17 -11.96 23.66
N VAL A 398 8.09 -11.28 24.04
CA VAL A 398 6.96 -11.01 23.13
C VAL A 398 7.44 -10.25 21.88
N ALA A 399 8.20 -9.17 22.06
CA ALA A 399 8.77 -8.41 20.95
C ALA A 399 9.66 -9.27 20.03
N SER A 400 10.46 -10.15 20.62
CA SER A 400 11.39 -11.02 19.87
C SER A 400 10.67 -12.08 19.04
N CYS A 401 9.54 -12.61 19.50
CA CYS A 401 8.80 -13.65 18.78
C CYS A 401 7.94 -13.10 17.62
N LEU A 402 7.73 -11.78 17.53
CA LEU A 402 6.99 -11.17 16.41
C LEU A 402 7.73 -11.36 15.09
N SER A 403 6.98 -11.59 14.03
CA SER A 403 7.45 -11.50 12.63
C SER A 403 7.59 -10.04 12.18
N GLY A 404 7.91 -9.81 10.91
CA GLY A 404 7.98 -8.46 10.34
C GLY A 404 6.65 -7.73 10.34
N GLN A 405 6.69 -6.41 10.58
CA GLN A 405 5.54 -5.52 10.74
C GLN A 405 5.67 -4.28 9.87
N LEU A 406 4.56 -3.67 9.47
CA LEU A 406 4.56 -2.36 8.82
C LEU A 406 4.97 -1.27 9.80
N THR A 407 4.35 -1.27 10.99
CA THR A 407 4.65 -0.29 12.04
C THR A 407 4.82 -0.96 13.39
N ALA A 408 5.55 -0.31 14.28
CA ALA A 408 5.51 -0.56 15.72
C ALA A 408 5.48 0.78 16.45
N THR A 409 4.72 0.85 17.55
CA THR A 409 4.60 2.06 18.36
C THR A 409 5.16 1.79 19.75
N LEU A 410 5.97 2.72 20.27
CA LEU A 410 6.56 2.68 21.59
C LEU A 410 5.96 3.85 22.40
N LEU A 411 5.09 3.56 23.35
CA LEU A 411 4.47 4.53 24.24
C LEU A 411 5.19 4.52 25.59
N SER A 412 5.82 5.62 25.93
CA SER A 412 6.73 5.73 27.07
C SER A 412 6.69 7.10 27.72
N THR A 413 7.33 7.22 28.85
CA THR A 413 7.64 8.49 29.51
C THR A 413 9.16 8.67 29.57
N PRO A 414 9.68 9.85 29.94
CA PRO A 414 11.12 10.03 30.12
C PRO A 414 11.77 9.06 31.10
N GLU A 415 11.03 8.60 32.11
CA GLU A 415 11.50 7.64 33.10
C GLU A 415 11.70 6.23 32.53
N ASP A 416 11.10 5.92 31.38
CA ASP A 416 11.20 4.62 30.71
C ASP A 416 12.42 4.51 29.77
N GLU A 417 13.31 5.50 29.73
CA GLU A 417 14.43 5.55 28.78
C GLU A 417 15.29 4.28 28.78
N GLN A 418 15.56 3.72 29.96
CA GLN A 418 16.36 2.49 30.05
C GLN A 418 15.66 1.29 29.42
N ALA A 419 14.34 1.16 29.62
CA ALA A 419 13.53 0.12 29.00
C ALA A 419 13.49 0.28 27.46
N LEU A 420 13.36 1.53 26.97
CA LEU A 420 13.41 1.82 25.54
C LEU A 420 14.77 1.46 24.91
N ARG A 421 15.88 1.67 25.61
CA ARG A 421 17.22 1.34 25.11
C ARG A 421 17.38 -0.15 24.80
N VAL A 422 16.71 -1.03 25.53
CA VAL A 422 16.76 -2.48 25.30
C VAL A 422 15.68 -2.98 24.36
N LEU A 423 14.49 -2.37 24.35
CA LEU A 423 13.39 -2.75 23.47
C LEU A 423 13.59 -2.28 22.02
N LYS A 424 14.02 -1.04 21.83
CA LYS A 424 14.16 -0.41 20.51
C LYS A 424 15.00 -1.23 19.51
N PRO A 425 16.16 -1.80 19.84
CA PRO A 425 16.95 -2.61 18.90
C PRO A 425 16.21 -3.83 18.37
N ILE A 426 15.38 -4.47 19.21
CA ILE A 426 14.54 -5.60 18.80
C ILE A 426 13.51 -5.12 17.79
N ILE A 427 12.81 -4.03 18.11
CA ILE A 427 11.76 -3.46 17.24
C ILE A 427 12.32 -2.95 15.91
N GLN A 428 13.53 -2.39 15.89
CA GLN A 428 14.20 -1.96 14.66
C GLN A 428 14.41 -3.11 13.65
N SER A 429 14.54 -4.34 14.11
CA SER A 429 14.64 -5.51 13.25
C SER A 429 13.28 -6.04 12.75
N LYS A 430 12.17 -5.54 13.32
CA LYS A 430 10.82 -6.07 13.09
C LYS A 430 9.91 -5.14 12.31
N ALA A 431 10.11 -3.82 12.33
CA ALA A 431 9.18 -2.86 11.78
C ALA A 431 9.81 -1.95 10.72
N GLY A 432 9.03 -1.58 9.70
CA GLY A 432 9.44 -0.59 8.71
C GLY A 432 9.36 0.84 9.23
N ARG A 433 8.37 1.14 10.09
CA ARG A 433 8.18 2.44 10.73
C ARG A 433 8.04 2.28 12.24
N ILE A 434 8.80 3.05 13.02
CA ILE A 434 8.72 3.08 14.47
C ILE A 434 8.18 4.45 14.91
N LEU A 435 7.10 4.43 15.67
CA LEU A 435 6.50 5.61 16.27
C LEU A 435 6.93 5.70 17.74
N PHE A 436 7.23 6.93 18.17
CA PHE A 436 7.38 7.28 19.58
C PHE A 436 6.24 8.22 19.93
N ASP A 437 5.38 7.76 20.83
CA ASP A 437 4.10 8.40 21.17
C ASP A 437 3.10 8.53 20.00
N GLY A 438 1.83 8.72 20.31
CA GLY A 438 0.75 8.75 19.32
C GLY A 438 0.24 7.36 18.93
N VAL A 439 -0.52 7.29 17.83
CA VAL A 439 -1.18 6.07 17.35
C VAL A 439 -0.74 5.73 15.92
N PRO A 440 -0.66 4.43 15.54
CA PRO A 440 -0.09 4.02 14.25
C PRO A 440 -1.00 4.26 13.05
N THR A 441 -2.32 4.37 13.24
CA THR A 441 -3.29 4.45 12.15
C THR A 441 -3.13 5.73 11.35
N GLY A 442 -2.96 5.58 10.04
CA GLY A 442 -2.67 6.66 9.12
C GLY A 442 -1.18 6.77 8.77
N VAL A 443 -0.93 7.11 7.50
CA VAL A 443 0.43 7.23 6.93
C VAL A 443 0.51 8.52 6.11
N ALA A 444 1.37 9.43 6.52
CA ALA A 444 1.59 10.66 5.78
C ALA A 444 2.33 10.40 4.46
N VAL A 445 1.97 11.13 3.41
CA VAL A 445 2.66 11.07 2.11
C VAL A 445 3.80 12.09 2.12
N ASN A 446 5.01 11.63 2.39
CA ASN A 446 6.21 12.46 2.31
C ASN A 446 7.46 11.63 1.96
N GLN A 447 8.58 12.30 1.69
CA GLN A 447 9.81 11.69 1.24
C GLN A 447 10.50 10.83 2.30
N ALA A 448 10.33 11.16 3.59
CA ALA A 448 10.93 10.41 4.70
C ALA A 448 10.05 9.24 5.19
N MET A 449 8.91 8.98 4.53
CA MET A 449 8.01 7.92 4.93
C MET A 449 8.48 6.56 4.42
N GLN A 450 8.57 5.59 5.33
CA GLN A 450 8.68 4.18 5.02
C GLN A 450 7.35 3.49 5.30
N HIS A 451 6.68 2.98 4.25
CA HIS A 451 5.50 2.13 4.35
C HIS A 451 5.80 0.80 3.66
N GLY A 452 6.16 -0.14 4.45
CA GLY A 452 6.69 -1.45 4.15
C GLY A 452 7.27 -2.01 5.44
N GLY A 453 8.02 -3.10 5.37
CA GLY A 453 8.65 -3.71 6.54
C GLY A 453 9.26 -5.06 6.22
N PRO A 454 9.91 -5.72 7.18
CA PRO A 454 10.41 -7.07 6.98
C PRO A 454 9.27 -8.05 6.69
N PHE A 455 9.58 -9.13 5.99
CA PHE A 455 8.59 -10.19 5.74
C PHE A 455 8.01 -10.74 7.08
N PRO A 456 6.68 -10.93 7.17
CA PRO A 456 5.67 -11.01 6.12
C PRO A 456 4.92 -9.69 5.81
N ALA A 457 5.27 -8.57 6.43
CA ALA A 457 4.57 -7.30 6.19
C ALA A 457 4.75 -6.82 4.73
N SER A 458 5.93 -7.01 4.16
CA SER A 458 6.17 -6.82 2.73
C SER A 458 7.11 -7.90 2.17
N THR A 459 7.14 -8.03 0.85
CA THR A 459 8.01 -8.98 0.15
C THR A 459 9.45 -8.48 0.02
N ASP A 460 9.67 -7.16 0.09
CA ASP A 460 11.00 -6.56 0.04
C ASP A 460 11.08 -5.31 0.93
N SER A 461 11.75 -5.44 2.08
CA SER A 461 11.87 -4.39 3.09
C SER A 461 12.75 -3.19 2.68
N ARG A 462 13.44 -3.26 1.55
CA ARG A 462 14.27 -2.17 1.02
C ARG A 462 13.46 -1.06 0.38
N PHE A 463 12.18 -1.30 0.10
CA PHE A 463 11.32 -0.40 -0.64
C PHE A 463 10.10 0.03 0.18
N THR A 464 9.50 1.14 -0.22
CA THR A 464 8.27 1.70 0.35
C THR A 464 7.16 1.71 -0.68
N SER A 465 5.89 1.57 -0.25
CA SER A 465 4.71 1.74 -1.10
C SER A 465 4.16 3.18 -1.09
N VAL A 466 4.63 4.04 -0.17
CA VAL A 466 4.15 5.41 0.02
C VAL A 466 5.31 6.38 -0.03
N GLY A 467 5.05 7.60 -0.54
CA GLY A 467 6.05 8.64 -0.70
C GLY A 467 6.77 8.57 -2.04
N SER A 468 7.66 9.53 -2.28
CA SER A 468 8.38 9.64 -3.57
C SER A 468 9.32 8.47 -3.84
N ASP A 469 9.88 7.86 -2.78
CA ASP A 469 10.81 6.74 -2.91
C ASP A 469 10.15 5.45 -3.42
N ALA A 470 8.81 5.40 -3.45
CA ALA A 470 8.07 4.31 -4.08
C ALA A 470 8.44 4.09 -5.56
N ILE A 471 9.00 5.10 -6.23
CA ILE A 471 9.47 5.03 -7.62
C ILE A 471 10.61 4.03 -7.82
N TYR A 472 11.48 3.84 -6.80
CA TYR A 472 12.64 2.96 -6.89
C TYR A 472 12.30 1.49 -7.11
N ARG A 473 11.09 1.07 -6.79
CA ARG A 473 10.59 -0.28 -7.07
C ARG A 473 10.56 -0.61 -8.57
N TRP A 474 10.41 0.40 -9.41
CA TRP A 474 10.22 0.28 -10.85
C TRP A 474 11.47 0.60 -11.67
N LEU A 475 12.61 0.71 -11.00
CA LEU A 475 13.87 1.12 -11.60
C LEU A 475 14.98 0.09 -11.34
N ARG A 476 15.88 -0.06 -12.30
CA ARG A 476 17.10 -0.85 -12.17
C ARG A 476 18.32 -0.05 -12.60
N PRO A 477 19.52 -0.31 -12.06
CA PRO A 477 20.73 0.34 -12.53
C PRO A 477 21.10 -0.12 -13.96
N LEU A 478 21.57 0.83 -14.78
CA LEU A 478 22.12 0.59 -16.10
C LEU A 478 23.38 1.42 -16.26
N SER A 479 24.48 0.79 -16.66
CA SER A 479 25.76 1.43 -16.92
C SER A 479 26.10 1.41 -18.41
N PHE A 480 26.70 2.51 -18.89
CA PHE A 480 27.27 2.68 -20.22
C PHE A 480 28.78 2.83 -20.04
N GLN A 481 29.57 2.11 -20.84
CA GLN A 481 31.03 2.24 -20.90
C GLN A 481 31.44 2.71 -22.29
N ASP A 482 32.26 3.75 -22.34
CA ASP A 482 32.81 4.35 -23.58
C ASP A 482 31.75 4.63 -24.66
N CYS A 483 30.53 4.96 -24.23
CA CYS A 483 29.40 5.24 -25.12
C CYS A 483 29.51 6.63 -25.73
N PRO A 484 29.37 6.77 -27.05
CA PRO A 484 29.34 8.10 -27.69
C PRO A 484 28.29 9.01 -27.05
N ASN A 485 28.67 10.26 -26.74
CA ASN A 485 27.80 11.20 -26.01
C ASN A 485 26.40 11.35 -26.63
N ALA A 486 26.29 11.35 -27.94
CA ALA A 486 25.04 11.49 -28.69
C ALA A 486 24.10 10.27 -28.55
N LEU A 487 24.61 9.10 -28.13
CA LEU A 487 23.84 7.88 -27.93
C LEU A 487 23.44 7.66 -26.46
N LEU A 488 23.98 8.47 -25.55
CA LEU A 488 23.63 8.41 -24.15
C LEU A 488 22.23 8.98 -23.89
N PRO A 489 21.51 8.44 -22.90
CA PRO A 489 20.33 9.14 -22.36
C PRO A 489 20.67 10.58 -21.97
N GLU A 490 19.77 11.53 -22.23
CA GLU A 490 19.97 12.97 -21.98
C GLU A 490 20.52 13.27 -20.58
N ALA A 491 20.08 12.52 -19.57
CA ALA A 491 20.55 12.66 -18.19
C ALA A 491 22.05 12.36 -17.99
N LEU A 492 22.66 11.59 -18.89
CA LEU A 492 24.07 11.19 -18.84
C LEU A 492 24.94 11.95 -19.86
N GLN A 493 24.34 12.77 -20.71
CA GLN A 493 25.10 13.56 -21.72
C GLN A 493 25.92 14.65 -21.03
N ASN A 494 27.00 15.07 -21.71
CA ASN A 494 27.89 16.12 -21.21
C ASN A 494 27.15 17.43 -20.92
N GLU A 495 26.21 17.79 -21.80
CA GLU A 495 25.45 19.03 -21.80
C GLU A 495 24.52 19.20 -20.59
N ASN A 496 24.14 18.07 -19.93
CA ASN A 496 23.17 18.06 -18.83
C ASN A 496 21.92 18.92 -19.12
N PRO A 497 21.14 18.58 -20.15
CA PRO A 497 20.04 19.44 -20.63
C PRO A 497 18.91 19.64 -19.60
N PHE A 498 18.86 18.82 -18.58
CA PHE A 498 17.88 18.92 -17.47
C PHE A 498 18.45 19.64 -16.24
N GLU A 499 19.71 20.09 -16.27
CA GLU A 499 20.41 20.72 -15.14
C GLU A 499 20.37 19.85 -13.85
N LEU A 500 20.37 18.52 -14.02
CA LEU A 500 20.27 17.58 -12.92
C LEU A 500 21.50 17.64 -12.02
N GLN A 501 21.29 17.46 -10.73
CA GLN A 501 22.36 17.13 -9.79
C GLN A 501 22.89 15.72 -10.11
N ARG A 502 24.13 15.65 -10.59
CA ARG A 502 24.80 14.41 -11.00
C ARG A 502 26.07 14.22 -10.17
N ARG A 503 26.44 12.99 -9.92
CA ARG A 503 27.74 12.67 -9.33
C ARG A 503 28.77 12.53 -10.45
N VAL A 504 29.63 13.53 -10.59
CA VAL A 504 30.71 13.55 -11.62
C VAL A 504 32.06 13.38 -10.91
N ASN A 505 32.77 12.30 -11.21
CA ASN A 505 34.09 11.98 -10.61
C ASN A 505 34.08 12.09 -9.08
N GLY A 506 32.99 11.64 -8.43
CA GLY A 506 32.78 11.66 -6.98
C GLY A 506 32.16 12.95 -6.40
N VAL A 507 32.06 14.03 -7.18
CA VAL A 507 31.53 15.32 -6.74
C VAL A 507 30.09 15.51 -7.27
N MET A 508 29.21 15.99 -6.41
CA MET A 508 27.84 16.37 -6.81
C MET A 508 27.86 17.73 -7.52
N THR A 509 27.35 17.80 -8.74
CA THR A 509 27.31 19.02 -9.55
C THR A 509 26.17 18.99 -10.55
N ASN A 510 25.67 20.15 -10.95
CA ASN A 510 24.73 20.32 -12.07
C ASN A 510 25.40 20.94 -13.32
N THR A 511 26.70 21.13 -13.30
CA THR A 511 27.43 21.71 -14.42
C THR A 511 27.52 20.76 -15.62
N ARG A 512 27.79 21.31 -16.79
CA ARG A 512 28.20 20.57 -17.99
C ARG A 512 29.60 19.98 -17.80
N LEU A 513 29.92 18.89 -18.47
CA LEU A 513 31.25 18.32 -18.54
C LEU A 513 32.09 19.08 -19.59
#